data_4e8648e73f29450f1565004f4e2c24fd
#
_entry.id   4e8648e73f29450f1565004f4e2c24fd
#
_cell.length_a   1.000
_cell.length_b   1.000
_cell.length_c   1.000
_cell.angle_alpha   90.00
_cell.angle_beta   90.00
_cell.angle_gamma   90.00
#
_symmetry.space_group_name_H-M   'P 1'
#
loop_
_entity.id
_entity.type
_entity.pdbx_description
1 polymer ?
#
loop_
_entity_poly.entity_id
_entity_poly.type
_entity_poly.pdbx_seq_one_letter_code
_entity_poly.pdbx_strand_id
1 'polypeptide(L)'
;MILGIRLYPDPVLAEICTPVTGDVTGLARDMLDTMYAAPGRGLAGPQIGVTERIFVMDATWKEGLPDPRVFVNPVITGTEGEQINEEGCLSIPDTPRRVLRPRRVVLEFDGPGGIRREEAFEGFAAACVAHEMDHLDGILILDHPEAPE
;
A
#
# COMPACT_ATOMS: atom_id res chain seq x y z
N MET A 1 -0.58 -1.69 -18.44
CA MET A 1 0.88 -1.71 -18.74
C MET A 1 1.66 -1.97 -17.47
N ILE A 2 2.60 -2.89 -17.54
CA ILE A 2 3.45 -3.19 -16.38
C ILE A 2 4.56 -2.13 -16.30
N LEU A 3 4.68 -1.50 -15.13
CA LEU A 3 5.67 -0.45 -14.86
C LEU A 3 6.88 -1.02 -14.11
N GLY A 4 8.01 -0.33 -14.17
CA GLY A 4 9.20 -0.73 -13.41
C GLY A 4 9.06 -0.41 -11.93
N ILE A 5 9.33 -1.40 -11.07
CA ILE A 5 9.31 -1.21 -9.62
C ILE A 5 10.66 -0.66 -9.18
N ARG A 6 10.64 0.44 -8.41
CA ARG A 6 11.84 1.04 -7.82
C ARG A 6 12.27 0.22 -6.63
N LEU A 7 13.57 0.01 -6.50
CA LEU A 7 14.15 -0.85 -5.46
C LEU A 7 14.92 0.00 -4.44
N TYR A 8 14.86 -0.40 -3.17
CA TYR A 8 15.68 0.18 -2.11
C TYR A 8 17.18 0.06 -2.50
N PRO A 9 18.00 1.08 -2.34
CA PRO A 9 17.76 2.34 -1.60
C PRO A 9 17.40 3.56 -2.49
N ASP A 10 16.60 3.38 -3.53
CA ASP A 10 16.18 4.51 -4.37
C ASP A 10 15.55 5.60 -3.48
N PRO A 11 16.05 6.85 -3.55
CA PRO A 11 15.56 7.93 -2.69
C PRO A 11 14.07 8.25 -2.87
N VAL A 12 13.46 7.88 -3.99
CA VAL A 12 12.02 8.11 -4.22
C VAL A 12 11.18 7.43 -3.15
N LEU A 13 11.66 6.31 -2.59
CA LEU A 13 10.94 5.54 -1.57
C LEU A 13 10.87 6.25 -0.22
N ALA A 14 11.71 7.26 0.00
CA ALA A 14 11.74 8.06 1.23
C ALA A 14 11.01 9.40 1.10
N GLU A 15 10.39 9.67 -0.03
CA GLU A 15 9.66 10.93 -0.25
C GLU A 15 8.27 10.89 0.37
N ILE A 16 7.85 12.04 0.91
CA ILE A 16 6.47 12.24 1.36
C ILE A 16 5.65 12.64 0.14
N CYS A 17 4.62 11.87 -0.16
CA CYS A 17 3.80 12.08 -1.34
C CYS A 17 2.85 13.26 -1.20
N THR A 18 2.57 13.92 -2.32
CA THR A 18 1.62 15.02 -2.39
C THR A 18 0.24 14.52 -2.82
N PRO A 19 -0.85 15.26 -2.53
CA PRO A 19 -2.18 14.87 -2.96
C PRO A 19 -2.30 14.70 -4.48
N VAL A 20 -3.11 13.73 -4.88
CA VAL A 20 -3.52 13.56 -6.29
C VAL A 20 -4.50 14.68 -6.64
N THR A 21 -4.28 15.36 -7.75
CA THR A 21 -5.16 16.44 -8.21
C THR A 21 -5.76 16.19 -9.59
N GLY A 22 -5.26 15.20 -10.33
CA GLY A 22 -5.72 14.87 -11.67
C GLY A 22 -6.41 13.53 -11.78
N ASP A 23 -6.73 13.12 -12.99
CA ASP A 23 -7.28 11.81 -13.29
C ASP A 23 -6.16 10.77 -13.24
N VAL A 24 -6.34 9.75 -12.38
CA VAL A 24 -5.37 8.67 -12.19
C VAL A 24 -5.92 7.30 -12.63
N THR A 25 -6.99 7.28 -13.41
CA THR A 25 -7.63 6.02 -13.84
C THR A 25 -6.64 5.12 -14.61
N GLY A 26 -5.90 5.68 -15.56
CA GLY A 26 -4.90 4.93 -16.31
C GLY A 26 -3.73 4.49 -15.45
N LEU A 27 -3.25 5.36 -14.56
CA LEU A 27 -2.18 5.05 -13.62
C LEU A 27 -2.59 3.91 -12.68
N ALA A 28 -3.80 3.98 -12.13
CA ALA A 28 -4.30 2.95 -11.22
C ALA A 28 -4.36 1.57 -11.91
N ARG A 29 -4.79 1.53 -13.17
CA ARG A 29 -4.80 0.30 -13.97
C ARG A 29 -3.39 -0.26 -14.14
N ASP A 30 -2.44 0.60 -14.51
CA ASP A 30 -1.04 0.20 -14.68
C ASP A 30 -0.43 -0.28 -13.37
N MET A 31 -0.78 0.34 -12.25
CA MET A 31 -0.33 -0.08 -10.92
C MET A 31 -0.88 -1.46 -10.56
N LEU A 32 -2.16 -1.73 -10.84
CA LEU A 32 -2.74 -3.05 -10.60
C LEU A 32 -2.07 -4.11 -11.48
N ASP A 33 -1.86 -3.84 -12.75
CA ASP A 33 -1.13 -4.75 -13.64
C ASP A 33 0.25 -5.08 -13.10
N THR A 34 0.96 -4.05 -12.64
CA THR A 34 2.31 -4.18 -12.08
C THR A 34 2.31 -5.01 -10.80
N MET A 35 1.36 -4.71 -9.91
CA MET A 35 1.20 -5.44 -8.65
C MET A 35 0.96 -6.93 -8.89
N TYR A 36 0.04 -7.28 -9.78
CA TYR A 36 -0.26 -8.68 -10.07
C TYR A 36 0.91 -9.40 -10.73
N ALA A 37 1.62 -8.72 -11.61
CA ALA A 37 2.78 -9.31 -12.28
C ALA A 37 3.96 -9.56 -11.34
N ALA A 38 4.08 -8.78 -10.26
CA ALA A 38 5.22 -8.82 -9.33
C ALA A 38 5.27 -9.99 -8.32
N PRO A 39 4.40 -10.89 -8.10
CA PRO A 39 2.99 -10.91 -7.72
C PRO A 39 2.79 -10.44 -6.27
N GLY A 40 2.35 -9.23 -6.11
CA GLY A 40 2.12 -8.60 -4.81
C GLY A 40 0.65 -8.49 -4.46
N ARG A 41 0.40 -8.01 -3.24
CA ARG A 41 -0.96 -7.75 -2.74
C ARG A 41 -1.24 -6.26 -2.57
N GLY A 42 -0.22 -5.42 -2.69
CA GLY A 42 -0.33 -3.97 -2.64
C GLY A 42 0.82 -3.30 -3.37
N LEU A 43 0.60 -2.07 -3.82
CA LEU A 43 1.61 -1.27 -4.49
C LEU A 43 1.26 0.20 -4.34
N ALA A 44 2.22 1.01 -3.87
CA ALA A 44 2.05 2.44 -3.68
C ALA A 44 2.77 3.23 -4.77
N GLY A 45 2.32 4.47 -4.99
CA GLY A 45 2.87 5.35 -6.02
C GLY A 45 4.40 5.44 -6.04
N PRO A 46 5.07 5.70 -4.90
CA PRO A 46 6.54 5.82 -4.89
C PRO A 46 7.26 4.60 -5.44
N GLN A 47 6.68 3.41 -5.29
CA GLN A 47 7.29 2.17 -5.75
C GLN A 47 7.38 2.09 -7.27
N ILE A 48 6.64 2.92 -7.99
CA ILE A 48 6.76 3.05 -9.45
C ILE A 48 7.19 4.47 -9.85
N GLY A 49 7.77 5.21 -8.90
CA GLY A 49 8.33 6.52 -9.15
C GLY A 49 7.33 7.67 -9.15
N VAL A 50 6.10 7.43 -8.73
CA VAL A 50 5.05 8.45 -8.64
C VAL A 50 4.90 8.90 -7.19
N THR A 51 5.22 10.18 -6.91
CA THR A 51 5.20 10.72 -5.55
C THR A 51 3.87 11.40 -5.22
N GLU A 52 2.79 10.74 -5.59
CA GLU A 52 1.43 11.16 -5.29
C GLU A 52 0.74 10.14 -4.38
N ARG A 53 -0.28 10.61 -3.65
CA ARG A 53 -0.94 9.80 -2.62
C ARG A 53 -1.97 8.86 -3.24
N ILE A 54 -1.47 7.79 -3.83
CA ILE A 54 -2.28 6.72 -4.42
C ILE A 54 -1.63 5.37 -4.11
N PHE A 55 -2.46 4.38 -3.77
CA PHE A 55 -2.01 2.99 -3.76
C PHE A 55 -3.12 2.06 -4.25
N VAL A 56 -2.72 0.87 -4.66
CA VAL A 56 -3.63 -0.19 -5.06
C VAL A 56 -3.43 -1.41 -4.16
N MET A 57 -4.45 -2.23 -4.02
CA MET A 57 -4.41 -3.40 -3.15
C MET A 57 -5.36 -4.46 -3.66
N ASP A 58 -4.96 -5.72 -3.49
CA ASP A 58 -5.85 -6.86 -3.58
C ASP A 58 -5.38 -7.89 -2.56
N ALA A 59 -6.02 -7.92 -1.41
CA ALA A 59 -5.57 -8.72 -0.28
C ALA A 59 -5.91 -10.21 -0.40
N THR A 60 -6.81 -10.59 -1.30
CA THR A 60 -7.41 -11.94 -1.34
C THR A 60 -7.28 -12.66 -2.68
N TRP A 61 -6.62 -12.05 -3.67
CA TRP A 61 -6.58 -12.66 -5.01
C TRP A 61 -5.81 -13.98 -5.06
N LYS A 62 -4.78 -14.14 -4.22
CA LYS A 62 -3.99 -15.37 -4.18
C LYS A 62 -4.77 -16.55 -3.62
N GLU A 63 -5.84 -16.28 -2.89
CA GLU A 63 -6.77 -17.27 -2.35
C GLU A 63 -7.94 -17.56 -3.30
N GLY A 64 -7.87 -17.05 -4.55
CA GLY A 64 -8.90 -17.25 -5.56
C GLY A 64 -10.11 -16.32 -5.42
N LEU A 65 -9.99 -15.25 -4.61
CA LEU A 65 -11.06 -14.27 -4.36
C LEU A 65 -10.57 -12.87 -4.75
N PRO A 66 -10.43 -12.58 -6.06
CA PRO A 66 -9.93 -11.27 -6.49
C PRO A 66 -10.84 -10.12 -6.04
N ASP A 67 -10.22 -9.09 -5.50
CA ASP A 67 -10.89 -7.86 -5.05
C ASP A 67 -9.94 -6.67 -5.26
N PRO A 68 -9.73 -6.26 -6.53
CA PRO A 68 -8.84 -5.14 -6.82
C PRO A 68 -9.41 -3.84 -6.28
N ARG A 69 -8.59 -3.10 -5.54
CA ARG A 69 -8.99 -1.86 -4.89
C ARG A 69 -8.01 -0.74 -5.23
N VAL A 70 -8.54 0.45 -5.39
CA VAL A 70 -7.77 1.68 -5.66
C VAL A 70 -8.11 2.71 -4.59
N PHE A 71 -7.07 3.30 -4.00
CA PHE A 71 -7.21 4.27 -2.91
C PHE A 71 -6.51 5.56 -3.29
N VAL A 72 -7.27 6.63 -3.45
CA VAL A 72 -6.75 7.95 -3.83
C VAL A 72 -6.94 8.91 -2.66
N ASN A 73 -5.88 9.64 -2.34
CA ASN A 73 -5.84 10.57 -1.22
C ASN A 73 -6.34 9.94 0.09
N PRO A 74 -5.81 8.78 0.47
CA PRO A 74 -6.27 8.08 1.67
C PRO A 74 -5.80 8.76 2.93
N VAL A 75 -6.65 8.70 3.97
CA VAL A 75 -6.36 9.19 5.32
C VAL A 75 -6.82 8.15 6.33
N ILE A 76 -5.95 7.76 7.25
CA ILE A 76 -6.34 6.90 8.38
C ILE A 76 -7.11 7.74 9.38
N THR A 77 -8.36 7.36 9.67
CA THR A 77 -9.23 8.06 10.61
C THR A 77 -9.37 7.35 11.95
N GLY A 78 -8.92 6.10 12.04
CA GLY A 78 -8.96 5.35 13.28
C GLY A 78 -8.18 4.05 13.20
N THR A 79 -7.66 3.60 14.33
CA THR A 79 -6.96 2.32 14.44
C THR A 79 -7.36 1.65 15.75
N GLU A 80 -7.37 0.32 15.78
CA GLU A 80 -7.62 -0.49 16.96
C GLU A 80 -6.77 -1.74 16.97
N GLY A 81 -6.34 -2.14 18.17
CA GLY A 81 -5.65 -3.40 18.39
C GLY A 81 -4.28 -3.46 17.77
N GLU A 82 -3.66 -4.61 17.89
CA GLU A 82 -2.31 -4.87 17.40
C GLU A 82 -2.20 -6.25 16.80
N GLN A 83 -1.35 -6.37 15.80
CA GLN A 83 -0.96 -7.65 15.20
C GLN A 83 0.51 -7.56 14.78
N ILE A 84 1.15 -8.72 14.71
CA ILE A 84 2.52 -8.82 14.20
C ILE A 84 2.49 -9.77 13.01
N ASN A 85 3.00 -9.31 11.87
CA ASN A 85 3.11 -10.13 10.66
C ASN A 85 4.53 -10.06 10.13
N GLU A 86 4.97 -11.13 9.50
CA GLU A 86 6.16 -11.08 8.68
C GLU A 86 5.80 -10.46 7.34
N GLU A 87 6.34 -9.29 7.06
CA GLU A 87 6.05 -8.54 5.83
C GLU A 87 7.21 -8.58 4.86
N GLY A 88 6.87 -8.75 3.60
CA GLY A 88 7.77 -8.47 2.50
C GLY A 88 7.37 -7.19 1.80
N CYS A 89 8.25 -6.65 0.99
CA CYS A 89 7.98 -5.47 0.18
C CYS A 89 8.57 -5.67 -1.20
N LEU A 90 7.78 -5.37 -2.24
CA LEU A 90 8.24 -5.52 -3.63
C LEU A 90 9.48 -4.67 -3.94
N SER A 91 9.66 -3.56 -3.22
CA SER A 91 10.82 -2.68 -3.36
C SER A 91 12.04 -3.14 -2.54
N ILE A 92 11.89 -4.15 -1.68
CA ILE A 92 12.94 -4.69 -0.82
C ILE A 92 12.89 -6.22 -0.92
N PRO A 93 13.31 -6.80 -2.06
CA PRO A 93 13.21 -8.24 -2.27
C PRO A 93 14.06 -9.03 -1.28
N ASP A 94 13.57 -10.22 -0.92
CA ASP A 94 14.28 -11.20 -0.09
C ASP A 94 14.67 -10.69 1.31
N THR A 95 13.95 -9.69 1.83
CA THR A 95 14.25 -9.09 3.14
C THR A 95 12.97 -8.97 3.96
N PRO A 96 12.41 -10.11 4.42
CA PRO A 96 11.21 -10.06 5.25
C PRO A 96 11.52 -9.47 6.63
N ARG A 97 10.50 -8.83 7.23
CA ARG A 97 10.63 -8.19 8.54
C ARG A 97 9.34 -8.34 9.32
N ARG A 98 9.45 -8.66 10.60
CA ARG A 98 8.26 -8.68 11.46
C ARG A 98 7.93 -7.26 11.87
N VAL A 99 6.71 -6.83 11.56
CA VAL A 99 6.25 -5.46 11.80
C VAL A 99 4.98 -5.48 12.65
N LEU A 100 4.94 -4.61 13.66
CA LEU A 100 3.75 -4.38 14.47
C LEU A 100 2.81 -3.45 13.70
N ARG A 101 1.57 -3.89 13.52
CA ARG A 101 0.53 -3.15 12.80
C ARG A 101 -0.74 -3.07 13.62
N PRO A 102 -1.61 -2.06 13.36
CA PRO A 102 -2.97 -2.12 13.89
C PRO A 102 -3.71 -3.34 13.36
N ARG A 103 -4.56 -3.94 14.19
CA ARG A 103 -5.41 -5.05 13.75
C ARG A 103 -6.62 -4.56 12.97
N ARG A 104 -7.06 -3.33 13.22
CA ARG A 104 -8.15 -2.68 12.50
C ARG A 104 -7.74 -1.27 12.11
N VAL A 105 -8.02 -0.90 10.87
CA VAL A 105 -7.74 0.44 10.32
C VAL A 105 -9.01 0.95 9.67
N VAL A 106 -9.42 2.17 10.01
CA VAL A 106 -10.49 2.88 9.31
C VAL A 106 -9.82 3.89 8.38
N LEU A 107 -10.17 3.84 7.11
CA LEU A 107 -9.56 4.64 6.06
C LEU A 107 -10.63 5.44 5.33
N GLU A 108 -10.39 6.73 5.16
CA GLU A 108 -11.18 7.60 4.29
C GLU A 108 -10.40 7.81 3.01
N PHE A 109 -11.04 7.66 1.86
CA PHE A 109 -10.35 7.73 0.56
C PHE A 109 -11.33 8.02 -0.57
N ASP A 110 -10.80 8.48 -1.70
CA ASP A 110 -11.56 8.57 -2.94
C ASP A 110 -11.44 7.22 -3.67
N GLY A 111 -12.59 6.63 -3.96
CA GLY A 111 -12.69 5.40 -4.74
C GLY A 111 -12.89 5.67 -6.22
N PRO A 112 -13.27 4.61 -6.99
CA PRO A 112 -13.61 4.76 -8.40
C PRO A 112 -14.70 5.82 -8.60
N GLY A 113 -14.54 6.66 -9.63
CA GLY A 113 -15.47 7.74 -9.89
C GLY A 113 -15.27 8.98 -9.01
N GLY A 114 -14.24 9.00 -8.17
CA GLY A 114 -13.92 10.15 -7.32
C GLY A 114 -14.85 10.32 -6.12
N ILE A 115 -15.61 9.29 -5.77
CA ILE A 115 -16.52 9.35 -4.63
C ILE A 115 -15.75 9.08 -3.35
N ARG A 116 -15.79 10.03 -2.41
CA ARG A 116 -15.15 9.89 -1.11
C ARG A 116 -15.95 8.95 -0.22
N ARG A 117 -15.27 8.01 0.41
CA ARG A 117 -15.89 7.03 1.30
C ARG A 117 -14.99 6.71 2.49
N GLU A 118 -15.57 6.10 3.51
CA GLU A 118 -14.85 5.58 4.66
C GLU A 118 -15.11 4.09 4.76
N GLU A 119 -14.08 3.32 5.02
CA GLU A 119 -14.18 1.86 5.12
C GLU A 119 -13.22 1.34 6.18
N ALA A 120 -13.64 0.31 6.91
CA ALA A 120 -12.81 -0.38 7.89
C ALA A 120 -12.20 -1.64 7.30
N PHE A 121 -10.92 -1.87 7.63
CA PHE A 121 -10.17 -3.06 7.23
C PHE A 121 -9.69 -3.76 8.49
N GLU A 122 -9.67 -5.08 8.47
CA GLU A 122 -9.27 -5.89 9.62
C GLU A 122 -8.26 -6.95 9.22
N GLY A 123 -7.46 -7.39 10.21
CA GLY A 123 -6.52 -8.48 10.01
C GLY A 123 -5.48 -8.18 8.95
N PHE A 124 -5.28 -9.12 8.03
CA PHE A 124 -4.28 -9.00 6.99
C PHE A 124 -4.52 -7.78 6.08
N ALA A 125 -5.79 -7.49 5.74
CA ALA A 125 -6.13 -6.32 4.93
C ALA A 125 -5.74 -5.02 5.63
N ALA A 126 -5.94 -4.93 6.95
CA ALA A 126 -5.51 -3.77 7.74
C ALA A 126 -3.98 -3.61 7.71
N ALA A 127 -3.24 -4.70 7.83
CA ALA A 127 -1.78 -4.67 7.73
C ALA A 127 -1.31 -4.20 6.36
N CYS A 128 -1.96 -4.66 5.29
CA CYS A 128 -1.65 -4.21 3.92
C CYS A 128 -1.92 -2.71 3.75
N VAL A 129 -3.06 -2.23 4.21
CA VAL A 129 -3.40 -0.80 4.16
C VAL A 129 -2.34 0.03 4.88
N ALA A 130 -1.96 -0.37 6.09
CA ALA A 130 -0.96 0.36 6.88
C ALA A 130 0.41 0.36 6.19
N HIS A 131 0.81 -0.75 5.57
CA HIS A 131 2.05 -0.87 4.82
C HIS A 131 2.06 0.14 3.64
N GLU A 132 0.99 0.20 2.86
CA GLU A 132 0.91 1.12 1.72
C GLU A 132 0.80 2.57 2.16
N MET A 133 0.10 2.85 3.25
CA MET A 133 0.05 4.20 3.84
C MET A 133 1.44 4.68 4.26
N ASP A 134 2.25 3.78 4.83
CA ASP A 134 3.64 4.10 5.17
C ASP A 134 4.41 4.57 3.93
N HIS A 135 4.28 3.87 2.80
CA HIS A 135 4.96 4.28 1.56
C HIS A 135 4.61 5.71 1.14
N LEU A 136 3.36 6.13 1.34
CA LEU A 136 2.94 7.49 1.00
C LEU A 136 3.59 8.54 1.89
N ASP A 137 4.08 8.14 3.07
CA ASP A 137 4.78 9.01 4.02
C ASP A 137 6.30 8.77 4.01
N GLY A 138 6.81 8.02 3.03
CA GLY A 138 8.23 7.76 2.88
C GLY A 138 8.79 6.76 3.91
N ILE A 139 7.93 5.91 4.46
CA ILE A 139 8.30 4.94 5.51
C ILE A 139 8.33 3.53 4.90
N LEU A 140 9.40 2.80 5.19
CA LEU A 140 9.59 1.41 4.74
C LEU A 140 9.53 0.45 5.93
N ILE A 141 9.37 -0.85 5.62
CA ILE A 141 9.42 -1.87 6.69
C ILE A 141 10.74 -1.83 7.46
N LEU A 142 11.83 -1.40 6.81
CA LEU A 142 13.14 -1.26 7.45
C LEU A 142 13.19 -0.13 8.48
N ASP A 143 12.26 0.82 8.43
CA ASP A 143 12.19 1.94 9.36
C ASP A 143 11.47 1.57 10.66
N HIS A 144 10.76 0.44 10.66
CA HIS A 144 10.12 -0.08 11.87
C HIS A 144 11.12 -0.92 12.67
N PRO A 145 11.04 -0.90 14.01
CA PRO A 145 11.82 -1.86 14.79
C PRO A 145 11.32 -3.28 14.51
N GLU A 146 12.24 -4.24 14.48
CA GLU A 146 11.88 -5.64 14.31
C GLU A 146 11.00 -6.08 15.49
N ALA A 147 9.78 -6.51 15.21
CA ALA A 147 8.86 -6.94 16.26
C ALA A 147 9.29 -8.29 16.83
N PRO A 148 9.01 -8.57 18.13
CA PRO A 148 9.36 -9.85 18.75
C PRO A 148 8.55 -11.00 18.14
N GLU A 149 9.11 -12.19 18.27
CA GLU A 149 8.43 -13.43 17.84
C GLU A 149 7.19 -13.73 18.68
#